data_ccdf10c14c0f06af4e2d8e915bc9f313
#
_entry.id   ccdf10c14c0f06af4e2d8e915bc9f313
#
_cell.length_a   1.000
_cell.length_b   1.000
_cell.length_c   1.000
_cell.angle_alpha   90.00
_cell.angle_beta   90.00
_cell.angle_gamma   90.00
#
_symmetry.space_group_name_H-M   'P 1'
#
loop_
_entity.id
_entity.type
_entity.pdbx_description
1 polymer ?
#
loop_
_entity_poly.entity_id
_entity_poly.type
_entity_poly.pdbx_seq_one_letter_code
_entity_poly.pdbx_strand_id
1 'polypeptide(L)'
;MTTSTIKSYGAREMILVDTSVWVDVFRDATGNERNGLRTVLGEDNVVLTRFNQLELLQGAREEREWTLLVSYLDNQEYLEARADTWRNAARIYFELRRRGRTIRSPIDCCIAQLALEHDALLVHRDRDFETIADVRALRQQRL
;
A
#
# COMPACT_ATOMS: atom_id res chain seq x y z
N MET A 1 -0.52 21.26 2.40
CA MET A 1 -1.28 20.56 1.38
C MET A 1 -2.11 19.46 2.01
N THR A 2 -3.35 19.42 1.69
CA THR A 2 -4.25 18.45 2.28
C THR A 2 -4.71 17.44 1.22
N THR A 3 -4.95 16.24 1.65
CA THR A 3 -5.46 15.18 0.80
C THR A 3 -6.97 15.19 0.67
N SER A 4 -7.63 16.05 1.43
CA SER A 4 -9.08 16.15 1.46
C SER A 4 -9.70 16.55 0.12
N THR A 5 -8.93 17.23 -0.72
CA THR A 5 -9.41 17.69 -2.02
C THR A 5 -9.54 16.58 -3.07
N ILE A 6 -9.09 15.38 -2.75
CA ILE A 6 -9.10 14.26 -3.69
C ILE A 6 -10.46 13.55 -3.72
N LYS A 7 -11.25 13.73 -2.68
CA LYS A 7 -12.54 13.05 -2.57
C LYS A 7 -13.52 13.57 -3.61
N SER A 8 -14.01 12.66 -4.43
CA SER A 8 -15.08 12.98 -5.37
C SER A 8 -16.43 12.89 -4.67
N TYR A 9 -17.38 13.67 -5.16
CA TYR A 9 -18.72 13.68 -4.60
C TYR A 9 -19.37 12.31 -4.76
N GLY A 10 -19.80 11.71 -3.64
CA GLY A 10 -20.52 10.46 -3.62
C GLY A 10 -19.71 9.18 -3.81
N ALA A 11 -18.42 9.30 -4.10
CA ALA A 11 -17.53 8.15 -4.23
C ALA A 11 -16.50 8.13 -3.11
N ARG A 12 -16.25 6.94 -2.55
CA ARG A 12 -15.18 6.77 -1.57
C ARG A 12 -13.86 6.54 -2.29
N GLU A 13 -12.82 7.17 -1.78
CA GLU A 13 -11.47 6.94 -2.25
C GLU A 13 -11.04 5.51 -1.90
N MET A 14 -10.42 4.80 -2.85
CA MET A 14 -9.73 3.57 -2.53
C MET A 14 -8.33 3.91 -2.02
N ILE A 15 -8.01 3.44 -0.82
CA ILE A 15 -6.72 3.72 -0.19
C ILE A 15 -6.01 2.40 0.07
N LEU A 16 -4.88 2.23 -0.62
CA LEU A 16 -3.98 1.11 -0.41
C LEU A 16 -2.97 1.50 0.66
N VAL A 17 -3.04 0.83 1.80
CA VAL A 17 -2.12 1.10 2.92
C VAL A 17 -0.99 0.07 2.87
N ASP A 18 0.24 0.55 2.72
CA ASP A 18 1.41 -0.32 2.62
C ASP A 18 1.69 -1.04 3.94
N THR A 19 2.33 -2.21 3.83
CA THR A 19 2.67 -3.05 4.98
C THR A 19 3.45 -2.30 6.05
N SER A 20 4.33 -1.39 5.66
CA SER A 20 5.10 -0.58 6.61
C SER A 20 4.23 0.17 7.60
N VAL A 21 3.09 0.68 7.13
CA VAL A 21 2.14 1.38 7.99
C VAL A 21 1.38 0.39 8.88
N TRP A 22 0.91 -0.74 8.30
CA TRP A 22 0.20 -1.75 9.05
C TRP A 22 1.04 -2.33 10.19
N VAL A 23 2.31 -2.60 9.93
CA VAL A 23 3.22 -3.11 10.97
C VAL A 23 3.30 -2.15 12.14
N ASP A 24 3.43 -0.85 11.87
CA ASP A 24 3.50 0.14 12.93
C ASP A 24 2.20 0.22 13.71
N VAL A 25 1.06 0.15 13.03
CA VAL A 25 -0.27 0.16 13.66
C VAL A 25 -0.43 -1.04 14.59
N PHE A 26 -0.07 -2.23 14.13
CA PHE A 26 -0.26 -3.45 14.92
C PHE A 26 0.72 -3.55 16.10
N ARG A 27 1.89 -2.92 16.01
CA ARG A 27 2.90 -2.95 17.08
C ARG A 27 2.74 -1.84 18.10
N ASP A 28 1.97 -0.82 17.79
CA ASP A 28 1.81 0.33 18.67
C ASP A 28 0.76 0.05 19.74
N ALA A 29 1.21 -0.19 20.96
CA ALA A 29 0.33 -0.45 22.11
C ALA A 29 -0.46 0.79 22.55
N THR A 30 -0.01 2.00 22.19
CA THR A 30 -0.69 3.25 22.61
C THR A 30 -1.93 3.55 21.79
N GLY A 31 -2.02 3.01 20.56
CA GLY A 31 -3.10 3.32 19.63
C GLY A 31 -2.89 4.63 18.85
N ASN A 32 -1.80 5.34 19.08
CA ASN A 32 -1.53 6.61 18.38
C ASN A 32 -1.36 6.42 16.87
N GLU A 33 -0.69 5.34 16.46
CA GLU A 33 -0.50 5.03 15.05
C GLU A 33 -1.84 4.74 14.36
N ARG A 34 -2.70 3.97 15.02
CA ARG A 34 -4.04 3.67 14.49
C ARG A 34 -4.88 4.95 14.36
N ASN A 35 -4.82 5.82 15.35
CA ASN A 35 -5.56 7.08 15.31
C ASN A 35 -5.05 8.01 14.21
N GLY A 36 -3.74 8.07 14.00
CA GLY A 36 -3.14 8.83 12.92
C GLY A 36 -3.59 8.32 11.56
N LEU A 37 -3.61 7.00 11.38
CA LEU A 37 -4.08 6.38 10.15
C LEU A 37 -5.56 6.69 9.90
N ARG A 38 -6.40 6.59 10.94
CA ARG A 38 -7.83 6.92 10.82
C ARG A 38 -8.06 8.36 10.37
N THR A 39 -7.24 9.27 10.84
CA THR A 39 -7.32 10.68 10.44
C THR A 39 -7.10 10.85 8.95
N VAL A 40 -6.14 10.10 8.39
CA VAL A 40 -5.86 10.13 6.96
C VAL A 40 -6.97 9.43 6.15
N LEU A 41 -7.43 8.27 6.62
CA LEU A 41 -8.39 7.45 5.89
C LEU A 41 -9.80 8.04 5.86
N GLY A 42 -10.24 8.61 6.98
CA GLY A 42 -11.61 9.06 7.12
C GLY A 42 -12.57 7.89 6.91
N GLU A 43 -13.53 8.05 5.98
CA GLU A 43 -14.51 7.03 5.63
C GLU A 43 -14.17 6.30 4.33
N ASP A 44 -12.96 6.44 3.84
CA ASP A 44 -12.55 5.86 2.58
C ASP A 44 -12.34 4.34 2.70
N ASN A 45 -12.43 3.65 1.56
CA ASN A 45 -12.24 2.21 1.51
C ASN A 45 -10.75 1.86 1.59
N VAL A 46 -10.39 1.10 2.60
CA VAL A 46 -9.06 0.53 2.71
C VAL A 46 -9.01 -0.76 1.90
N VAL A 47 -8.00 -0.87 1.07
CA VAL A 47 -7.75 -2.05 0.26
C VAL A 47 -6.32 -2.55 0.48
N LEU A 48 -6.08 -3.80 0.14
CA LEU A 48 -4.78 -4.43 0.29
C LEU A 48 -4.38 -5.10 -1.03
N THR A 49 -3.13 -5.50 -1.11
CA THR A 49 -2.65 -6.39 -2.16
C THR A 49 -2.33 -7.74 -1.56
N ARG A 50 -2.14 -8.76 -2.40
CA ARG A 50 -1.69 -10.07 -1.92
C ARG A 50 -0.26 -10.03 -1.38
N PHE A 51 0.53 -9.03 -1.79
CA PHE A 51 1.85 -8.79 -1.18
C PHE A 51 1.72 -8.37 0.28
N ASN A 52 0.77 -7.48 0.57
CA ASN A 52 0.51 -7.09 1.96
C ASN A 52 0.05 -8.26 2.80
N GLN A 53 -0.84 -9.09 2.25
CA GLN A 53 -1.30 -10.31 2.91
C GLN A 53 -0.12 -11.22 3.26
N LEU A 54 0.74 -11.47 2.29
CA LEU A 54 1.93 -12.30 2.49
C LEU A 54 2.84 -11.74 3.58
N GLU A 55 3.16 -10.45 3.46
CA GLU A 55 4.09 -9.80 4.39
C GLU A 55 3.56 -9.74 5.81
N LEU A 56 2.27 -9.48 5.98
CA LEU A 56 1.66 -9.44 7.30
C LEU A 56 1.60 -10.83 7.93
N LEU A 57 1.19 -11.84 7.17
CA LEU A 57 1.08 -13.20 7.69
C LEU A 57 2.43 -13.79 8.05
N GLN A 58 3.45 -13.59 7.21
CA GLN A 58 4.77 -14.12 7.50
C GLN A 58 5.37 -13.53 8.78
N GLY A 59 4.91 -12.37 9.21
CA GLY A 59 5.37 -11.72 10.42
C GLY A 59 4.71 -12.21 11.69
N ALA A 60 3.73 -13.11 11.62
CA ALA A 60 3.09 -13.66 12.80
C ALA A 60 4.10 -14.48 13.62
N ARG A 61 4.07 -14.31 14.95
CA ARG A 61 5.06 -14.91 15.83
C ARG A 61 4.56 -16.18 16.51
N GLU A 62 3.23 -16.39 16.51
CA GLU A 62 2.60 -17.55 17.15
C GLU A 62 1.27 -17.86 16.48
N GLU A 63 0.73 -19.05 16.77
CA GLU A 63 -0.50 -19.51 16.12
C GLU A 63 -1.69 -18.61 16.42
N ARG A 64 -1.78 -18.06 17.61
CA ARG A 64 -2.88 -17.17 17.96
C ARG A 64 -2.86 -15.90 17.10
N GLU A 65 -1.68 -15.32 16.94
CA GLU A 65 -1.51 -14.13 16.11
C GLU A 65 -1.82 -14.44 14.65
N TRP A 66 -1.34 -15.58 14.15
CA TRP A 66 -1.64 -16.06 12.80
C TRP A 66 -3.15 -16.15 12.58
N THR A 67 -3.87 -16.81 13.48
CA THR A 67 -5.32 -17.01 13.38
C THR A 67 -6.06 -15.67 13.35
N LEU A 68 -5.67 -14.73 14.20
CA LEU A 68 -6.28 -13.41 14.24
C LEU A 68 -6.03 -12.64 12.93
N LEU A 69 -4.80 -12.69 12.41
CA LEU A 69 -4.45 -12.03 11.16
C LEU A 69 -5.21 -12.64 9.98
N VAL A 70 -5.28 -13.96 9.89
CA VAL A 70 -6.03 -14.63 8.82
C VAL A 70 -7.49 -14.18 8.84
N SER A 71 -8.10 -14.19 10.03
CA SER A 71 -9.49 -13.78 10.17
C SER A 71 -9.71 -12.34 9.70
N TYR A 72 -8.82 -11.43 10.10
CA TYR A 72 -8.89 -10.04 9.68
C TYR A 72 -8.71 -9.90 8.18
N LEU A 73 -7.69 -10.54 7.62
CA LEU A 73 -7.32 -10.41 6.23
C LEU A 73 -8.34 -11.04 5.27
N ASP A 74 -9.03 -12.09 5.72
CA ASP A 74 -10.07 -12.73 4.91
C ASP A 74 -11.27 -11.83 4.67
N ASN A 75 -11.44 -10.80 5.49
CA ASN A 75 -12.56 -9.86 5.37
C ASN A 75 -12.18 -8.56 4.66
N GLN A 76 -10.99 -8.48 4.09
CA GLN A 76 -10.53 -7.27 3.43
C GLN A 76 -10.74 -7.35 1.91
N GLU A 77 -10.79 -6.18 1.28
CA GLU A 77 -10.85 -6.06 -0.16
C GLU A 77 -9.44 -6.02 -0.73
N TYR A 78 -9.21 -6.75 -1.82
CA TYR A 78 -7.89 -6.86 -2.45
C TYR A 78 -7.88 -6.31 -3.86
N LEU A 79 -6.81 -5.61 -4.20
CA LEU A 79 -6.52 -5.21 -5.56
C LEU A 79 -5.80 -6.37 -6.25
N GLU A 80 -6.48 -7.03 -7.16
CA GLU A 80 -5.91 -8.20 -7.83
C GLU A 80 -5.17 -7.81 -9.10
N ALA A 81 -4.16 -8.60 -9.44
CA ALA A 81 -3.31 -8.35 -10.59
C ALA A 81 -3.97 -8.84 -11.88
N ARG A 82 -3.67 -8.12 -12.98
CA ARG A 82 -3.97 -8.57 -14.33
C ARG A 82 -2.77 -9.32 -14.88
N ALA A 83 -2.94 -9.94 -16.03
CA ALA A 83 -1.84 -10.68 -16.66
C ALA A 83 -0.63 -9.79 -16.98
N ASP A 84 -0.86 -8.51 -17.33
CA ASP A 84 0.21 -7.58 -17.70
C ASP A 84 0.75 -6.76 -16.53
N THR A 85 0.20 -6.92 -15.33
CA THR A 85 0.68 -6.22 -14.13
C THR A 85 2.18 -6.46 -13.92
N TRP A 86 2.62 -7.69 -14.07
CA TRP A 86 4.01 -8.09 -13.82
C TRP A 86 4.99 -7.43 -14.77
N ARG A 87 4.66 -7.44 -16.06
CA ARG A 87 5.47 -6.76 -17.07
C ARG A 87 5.55 -5.26 -16.79
N ASN A 88 4.43 -4.64 -16.46
CA ASN A 88 4.39 -3.20 -16.21
C ASN A 88 5.13 -2.82 -14.93
N ALA A 89 5.04 -3.65 -13.89
CA ALA A 89 5.82 -3.45 -12.67
C ALA A 89 7.33 -3.57 -12.96
N ALA A 90 7.72 -4.58 -13.73
CA ALA A 90 9.11 -4.76 -14.13
C ALA A 90 9.62 -3.56 -14.93
N ARG A 91 8.76 -2.95 -15.75
CA ARG A 91 9.12 -1.76 -16.52
C ARG A 91 9.45 -0.57 -15.62
N ILE A 92 8.73 -0.40 -14.52
CA ILE A 92 9.04 0.65 -13.54
C ILE A 92 10.46 0.48 -13.01
N TYR A 93 10.79 -0.73 -12.57
CA TYR A 93 12.11 -1.04 -12.04
C TYR A 93 13.20 -0.81 -13.09
N PHE A 94 12.96 -1.27 -14.31
CA PHE A 94 13.87 -1.13 -15.45
C PHE A 94 14.14 0.36 -15.74
N GLU A 95 13.11 1.17 -15.83
CA GLU A 95 13.26 2.61 -16.14
C GLU A 95 14.02 3.35 -15.05
N LEU A 96 13.73 3.07 -13.79
CA LEU A 96 14.43 3.70 -12.68
C LEU A 96 15.91 3.34 -12.69
N ARG A 97 16.23 2.06 -12.90
CA ARG A 97 17.63 1.64 -12.95
C ARG A 97 18.38 2.29 -14.11
N ARG A 98 17.72 2.46 -15.26
CA ARG A 98 18.34 3.16 -16.39
C ARG A 98 18.64 4.63 -16.08
N ARG A 99 17.92 5.22 -15.15
CA ARG A 99 18.16 6.59 -14.69
C ARG A 99 19.15 6.64 -13.52
N GLY A 100 19.80 5.53 -13.20
CA GLY A 100 20.72 5.43 -12.09
C GLY A 100 20.03 5.44 -10.72
N ARG A 101 18.74 5.12 -10.68
CA ARG A 101 17.96 5.10 -9.43
C ARG A 101 17.53 3.67 -9.12
N THR A 102 17.77 3.24 -7.91
CA THR A 102 17.45 1.88 -7.47
C THR A 102 16.38 1.89 -6.40
N ILE A 103 15.54 0.86 -6.43
CA ILE A 103 14.58 0.58 -5.38
C ILE A 103 15.00 -0.72 -4.73
N ARG A 104 14.77 -0.83 -3.43
CA ARG A 104 15.22 -2.00 -2.67
C ARG A 104 14.57 -3.30 -3.09
N SER A 105 13.32 -3.24 -3.52
CA SER A 105 12.57 -4.45 -3.85
C SER A 105 11.66 -4.26 -5.07
N PRO A 106 11.65 -5.22 -6.01
CA PRO A 106 10.69 -5.19 -7.10
C PRO A 106 9.25 -5.34 -6.63
N ILE A 107 9.03 -5.84 -5.42
CA ILE A 107 7.68 -5.94 -4.84
C ILE A 107 7.05 -4.56 -4.71
N ASP A 108 7.83 -3.54 -4.37
CA ASP A 108 7.32 -2.17 -4.30
C ASP A 108 6.82 -1.69 -5.66
N CYS A 109 7.48 -2.10 -6.73
CA CYS A 109 7.01 -1.82 -8.09
C CYS A 109 5.67 -2.51 -8.38
N CYS A 110 5.49 -3.73 -7.89
CA CYS A 110 4.23 -4.45 -8.04
C CYS A 110 3.10 -3.75 -7.27
N ILE A 111 3.37 -3.35 -6.04
CA ILE A 111 2.38 -2.64 -5.21
C ILE A 111 1.99 -1.32 -5.87
N ALA A 112 2.98 -0.55 -6.33
CA ALA A 112 2.73 0.71 -7.01
C ALA A 112 1.93 0.48 -8.30
N GLN A 113 2.26 -0.57 -9.06
CA GLN A 113 1.56 -0.88 -10.30
C GLN A 113 0.09 -1.23 -10.04
N LEU A 114 -0.19 -1.98 -8.97
CA LEU A 114 -1.56 -2.29 -8.58
C LEU A 114 -2.33 -1.03 -8.19
N ALA A 115 -1.69 -0.13 -7.44
CA ALA A 115 -2.30 1.14 -7.10
C ALA A 115 -2.65 1.96 -8.36
N LEU A 116 -1.75 1.97 -9.33
CA LEU A 116 -1.97 2.66 -10.61
C LEU A 116 -3.16 2.06 -11.38
N GLU A 117 -3.20 0.73 -11.48
CA GLU A 117 -4.24 0.04 -12.25
C GLU A 117 -5.64 0.26 -11.68
N HIS A 118 -5.74 0.39 -10.38
CA HIS A 118 -7.01 0.56 -9.68
C HIS A 118 -7.28 2.00 -9.26
N ASP A 119 -6.40 2.93 -9.63
CA ASP A 119 -6.48 4.35 -9.26
C ASP A 119 -6.64 4.54 -7.75
N ALA A 120 -5.86 3.79 -6.98
CA ALA A 120 -5.87 3.88 -5.53
C ALA A 120 -4.81 4.86 -5.03
N LEU A 121 -5.10 5.54 -3.93
CA LEU A 121 -4.11 6.34 -3.23
C LEU A 121 -3.25 5.41 -2.36
N LEU A 122 -1.94 5.43 -2.56
CA LEU A 122 -1.01 4.61 -1.79
C LEU A 122 -0.50 5.40 -0.59
N VAL A 123 -0.83 4.92 0.61
CA VAL A 123 -0.35 5.49 1.87
C VAL A 123 0.78 4.61 2.40
N HIS A 124 1.93 5.21 2.69
CA HIS A 124 3.15 4.45 2.96
C HIS A 124 4.11 5.19 3.88
N ARG A 125 5.19 4.52 4.25
CA ARG A 125 6.33 5.09 5.00
C ARG A 125 7.65 4.70 4.35
N ASP A 126 7.68 4.67 3.01
CA ASP A 126 8.87 4.27 2.28
C ASP A 126 9.10 5.21 1.10
N ARG A 127 10.24 5.89 1.11
CA ARG A 127 10.60 6.83 0.03
C ARG A 127 10.71 6.19 -1.34
N ASP A 128 10.81 4.86 -1.42
CA ASP A 128 10.86 4.17 -2.71
C ASP A 128 9.59 4.44 -3.53
N PHE A 129 8.45 4.60 -2.87
CA PHE A 129 7.21 4.96 -3.57
C PHE A 129 7.24 6.40 -4.10
N GLU A 130 7.92 7.29 -3.41
CA GLU A 130 8.13 8.66 -3.91
C GLU A 130 9.03 8.64 -5.14
N THR A 131 10.05 7.77 -5.14
CA THR A 131 10.92 7.56 -6.29
C THR A 131 10.14 7.03 -7.48
N ILE A 132 9.24 6.08 -7.26
CA ILE A 132 8.38 5.54 -8.32
C ILE A 132 7.47 6.63 -8.88
N ALA A 133 6.98 7.53 -8.03
CA ALA A 133 6.14 8.64 -8.46
C ALA A 133 6.84 9.61 -9.40
N ASP A 134 8.16 9.58 -9.45
CA ASP A 134 8.93 10.40 -10.41
C ASP A 134 8.82 9.89 -11.85
N VAL A 135 8.45 8.64 -12.07
CA VAL A 135 8.33 8.04 -13.41
C VAL A 135 6.92 7.55 -13.74
N ARG A 136 6.01 7.60 -12.80
CA ARG A 136 4.60 7.23 -12.99
C ARG A 136 3.70 8.22 -12.26
N ALA A 137 2.49 8.37 -12.75
CA ALA A 137 1.48 9.23 -12.11
C ALA A 137 0.87 8.50 -10.91
N LEU A 138 1.71 8.06 -9.98
CA LEU A 138 1.29 7.36 -8.78
C LEU A 138 0.77 8.36 -7.76
N ARG A 139 -0.48 8.18 -7.35
CA ARG A 139 -1.04 8.94 -6.25
C ARG A 139 -0.55 8.32 -4.95
N GLN A 140 0.27 9.03 -4.23
CA GLN A 140 0.89 8.51 -3.02
C GLN A 140 0.99 9.57 -1.95
N GLN A 141 0.97 9.12 -0.70
CA GLN A 141 1.12 9.98 0.45
C GLN A 141 1.97 9.27 1.49
N ARG A 142 3.03 9.92 1.89
CA ARG A 142 3.85 9.44 2.99
C ARG A 142 3.19 9.83 4.31
N LEU A 143 3.10 8.84 5.20
CA LEU A 143 2.47 9.04 6.51
C LEU A 143 3.53 9.39 7.58
#